data_1f71718dfd21117b7e47c694e6080181
#
_entry.id   1f71718dfd21117b7e47c694e6080181
#
_cell.length_a   1.000
_cell.length_b   1.000
_cell.length_c   1.000
_cell.angle_alpha   90.00
_cell.angle_beta   90.00
_cell.angle_gamma   90.00
#
_symmetry.space_group_name_H-M   'P 1'
#
loop_
_entity.id
_entity.type
_entity.pdbx_description
1 polymer ?
#
loop_
_entity_poly.entity_id
_entity_poly.type
_entity_poly.pdbx_seq_one_letter_code
_entity_poly.pdbx_strand_id
1 'polypeptide(L)'
;MKRNEYIVAIPSYKRVNTLKNKTLRVLKESGIDPKKIYIFVADEEQKKLYRDALDPDYQPKLIVGEPGIRNIRNFMANYFPEKQRIFYIDDDISHIYQNFNTIDPSDKKHNKLSPMKDLNRFILKAFDEAQKRKMDNWGVYPVENPYFMKPTTRNVNDYTSTNLVYIIGFMTGVVNNKEAEIRTIDDKEDYERSIKYYLKDNG
;
A
#
# COMPACT_ATOMS: atom_id res chain seq x y z
N MET A 1 19.52 -1.27 -9.00
CA MET A 1 18.05 -1.31 -9.24
C MET A 1 17.65 -0.18 -10.15
N LYS A 2 16.80 -0.42 -11.15
CA LYS A 2 16.29 0.68 -11.98
C LYS A 2 15.41 1.58 -11.09
N ARG A 3 15.60 2.87 -11.20
CA ARG A 3 14.98 3.94 -10.37
C ARG A 3 13.42 3.92 -10.35
N ASN A 4 12.80 3.06 -11.16
CA ASN A 4 11.35 3.00 -11.39
C ASN A 4 10.73 1.62 -11.08
N GLU A 5 11.35 0.82 -10.21
CA GLU A 5 10.82 -0.49 -9.86
C GLU A 5 10.35 -0.50 -8.41
N TYR A 6 9.17 -1.06 -8.19
CA TYR A 6 8.63 -1.38 -6.87
C TYR A 6 8.13 -2.82 -6.87
N ILE A 7 7.95 -3.37 -5.70
CA ILE A 7 7.27 -4.65 -5.49
C ILE A 7 5.97 -4.40 -4.72
N VAL A 8 5.04 -5.35 -4.82
CA VAL A 8 3.79 -5.37 -4.06
C VAL A 8 3.90 -6.46 -3.00
N ALA A 9 3.59 -6.14 -1.76
CA ALA A 9 3.64 -7.08 -0.64
C ALA A 9 2.27 -7.16 0.05
N ILE A 10 1.72 -8.36 0.15
CA ILE A 10 0.36 -8.62 0.65
C ILE A 10 0.45 -9.66 1.77
N PRO A 11 0.14 -9.32 3.03
CA PRO A 11 -0.08 -10.32 4.06
C PRO A 11 -1.48 -10.92 3.89
N SER A 12 -1.62 -12.23 4.02
CA SER A 12 -2.91 -12.89 3.97
C SER A 12 -2.95 -14.13 4.84
N TYR A 13 -4.03 -14.28 5.65
CA TYR A 13 -4.20 -15.39 6.57
C TYR A 13 -5.59 -15.99 6.45
N LYS A 14 -5.69 -17.24 5.97
CA LYS A 14 -6.95 -18.01 5.81
C LYS A 14 -8.04 -17.30 4.98
N ARG A 15 -7.65 -16.44 4.05
CA ARG A 15 -8.57 -15.57 3.28
C ARG A 15 -8.33 -15.63 1.76
N VAL A 16 -7.92 -16.80 1.23
CA VAL A 16 -7.56 -16.97 -0.18
C VAL A 16 -8.65 -16.50 -1.15
N ASN A 17 -9.92 -16.80 -0.86
CA ASN A 17 -11.05 -16.36 -1.69
C ASN A 17 -11.24 -14.84 -1.64
N THR A 18 -11.05 -14.24 -0.48
CA THR A 18 -11.09 -12.78 -0.32
C THR A 18 -9.97 -12.13 -1.13
N LEU A 19 -8.75 -12.60 -0.95
CA LEU A 19 -7.59 -12.13 -1.69
C LEU A 19 -7.80 -12.23 -3.21
N LYS A 20 -8.21 -13.41 -3.69
CA LYS A 20 -8.44 -13.68 -5.12
C LYS A 20 -9.50 -12.74 -5.72
N ASN A 21 -10.65 -12.62 -5.05
CA ASN A 21 -11.82 -11.92 -5.58
C ASN A 21 -11.77 -10.40 -5.35
N LYS A 22 -10.90 -9.92 -4.49
CA LYS A 22 -10.75 -8.50 -4.17
C LYS A 22 -9.38 -7.98 -4.62
N THR A 23 -8.37 -8.02 -3.78
CA THR A 23 -7.08 -7.38 -4.02
C THR A 23 -6.39 -7.87 -5.30
N LEU A 24 -6.30 -9.18 -5.53
CA LEU A 24 -5.66 -9.69 -6.75
C LEU A 24 -6.46 -9.34 -8.01
N ARG A 25 -7.77 -9.33 -7.94
CA ARG A 25 -8.62 -8.85 -9.05
C ARG A 25 -8.30 -7.39 -9.38
N VAL A 26 -8.26 -6.50 -8.35
CA VAL A 26 -7.94 -5.09 -8.55
C VAL A 26 -6.55 -4.91 -9.16
N LEU A 27 -5.54 -5.63 -8.67
CA LEU A 27 -4.18 -5.58 -9.18
C LEU A 27 -4.10 -6.08 -10.64
N LYS A 28 -4.78 -7.19 -10.97
CA LYS A 28 -4.85 -7.76 -12.31
C LYS A 28 -5.55 -6.80 -13.28
N GLU A 29 -6.70 -6.25 -12.93
CA GLU A 29 -7.44 -5.26 -13.71
C GLU A 29 -6.64 -3.98 -13.92
N SER A 30 -5.76 -3.63 -12.99
CA SER A 30 -4.84 -2.49 -13.07
C SER A 30 -3.54 -2.79 -13.85
N GLY A 31 -3.40 -3.97 -14.42
CA GLY A 31 -2.23 -4.36 -15.22
C GLY A 31 -0.94 -4.53 -14.42
N ILE A 32 -1.03 -4.80 -13.12
CA ILE A 32 0.15 -5.06 -12.28
C ILE A 32 0.70 -6.45 -12.60
N ASP A 33 1.97 -6.53 -12.98
CA ASP A 33 2.65 -7.79 -13.27
C ASP A 33 2.69 -8.70 -12.02
N PRO A 34 2.16 -9.94 -12.07
CA PRO A 34 2.16 -10.86 -10.94
C PRO A 34 3.58 -11.18 -10.43
N LYS A 35 4.60 -11.08 -11.27
CA LYS A 35 6.00 -11.28 -10.86
C LYS A 35 6.49 -10.27 -9.83
N LYS A 36 5.83 -9.12 -9.74
CA LYS A 36 6.10 -8.07 -8.73
C LYS A 36 5.36 -8.30 -7.43
N ILE A 37 4.39 -9.23 -7.38
CA ILE A 37 3.50 -9.46 -6.24
C ILE A 37 4.04 -10.59 -5.38
N TYR A 38 4.17 -10.33 -4.09
CA TYR A 38 4.57 -11.26 -3.05
C TYR A 38 3.44 -11.37 -2.03
N ILE A 39 2.90 -12.58 -1.87
CA ILE A 39 1.88 -12.88 -0.88
C ILE A 39 2.54 -13.63 0.26
N PHE A 40 2.38 -13.11 1.47
CA PHE A 40 2.93 -13.69 2.68
C PHE A 40 1.82 -14.41 3.44
N VAL A 41 2.02 -15.70 3.66
CA VAL A 41 1.12 -16.62 4.36
C VAL A 41 1.77 -17.16 5.62
N ALA A 42 0.97 -17.70 6.55
CA ALA A 42 1.48 -18.08 7.86
C ALA A 42 2.32 -19.36 7.87
N ASP A 43 2.01 -20.32 6.98
CA ASP A 43 2.60 -21.67 6.99
C ASP A 43 2.55 -22.33 5.60
N GLU A 44 3.20 -23.51 5.47
CA GLU A 44 3.26 -24.27 4.22
C GLU A 44 1.89 -24.86 3.81
N GLU A 45 0.99 -25.15 4.77
CA GLU A 45 -0.35 -25.64 4.48
C GLU A 45 -1.15 -24.56 3.75
N GLN A 46 -1.13 -23.34 4.27
CA GLN A 46 -1.74 -22.20 3.60
C GLN A 46 -1.10 -21.90 2.25
N LYS A 47 0.22 -21.96 2.17
CA LYS A 47 0.93 -21.76 0.90
C LYS A 47 0.46 -22.74 -0.17
N LYS A 48 0.25 -24.01 0.20
CA LYS A 48 -0.33 -25.03 -0.69
C LYS A 48 -1.76 -24.66 -1.09
N LEU A 49 -2.62 -24.34 -0.10
CA LEU A 49 -4.01 -23.95 -0.33
C LEU A 49 -4.11 -22.74 -1.30
N TYR A 50 -3.27 -21.72 -1.09
CA TYR A 50 -3.25 -20.54 -1.95
C TYR A 50 -2.76 -20.87 -3.36
N ARG A 51 -1.72 -21.68 -3.50
CA ARG A 51 -1.21 -22.13 -4.81
C ARG A 51 -2.29 -22.85 -5.62
N ASP A 52 -3.05 -23.72 -4.98
CA ASP A 52 -4.09 -24.53 -5.64
C ASP A 52 -5.33 -23.69 -6.02
N ALA A 53 -5.60 -22.60 -5.30
CA ALA A 53 -6.77 -21.76 -5.49
C ALA A 53 -6.55 -20.56 -6.42
N LEU A 54 -5.30 -20.11 -6.60
CA LEU A 54 -5.00 -18.95 -7.42
C LEU A 54 -5.07 -19.27 -8.92
N ASP A 55 -5.33 -18.22 -9.70
CA ASP A 55 -5.43 -18.30 -11.16
C ASP A 55 -4.06 -18.73 -11.77
N PRO A 56 -3.98 -19.83 -12.53
CA PRO A 56 -2.74 -20.27 -13.16
C PRO A 56 -2.07 -19.22 -14.04
N ASP A 57 -2.87 -18.34 -14.68
CA ASP A 57 -2.38 -17.29 -15.57
C ASP A 57 -1.97 -16.01 -14.83
N TYR A 58 -2.21 -15.94 -13.51
CA TYR A 58 -1.87 -14.80 -12.68
C TYR A 58 -1.32 -15.25 -11.33
N GLN A 59 -0.08 -15.74 -11.32
CA GLN A 59 0.55 -16.35 -10.15
C GLN A 59 1.58 -15.42 -9.49
N PRO A 60 1.21 -14.78 -8.38
CA PRO A 60 2.15 -14.12 -7.48
C PRO A 60 3.11 -15.11 -6.79
N LYS A 61 4.18 -14.58 -6.22
CA LYS A 61 5.09 -15.34 -5.37
C LYS A 61 4.46 -15.57 -4.01
N LEU A 62 4.42 -16.83 -3.56
CA LEU A 62 3.92 -17.22 -2.25
C LEU A 62 5.09 -17.46 -1.29
N ILE A 63 5.15 -16.70 -0.22
CA ILE A 63 6.21 -16.74 0.79
C ILE A 63 5.59 -17.16 2.12
N VAL A 64 6.19 -18.15 2.79
CA VAL A 64 5.84 -18.47 4.17
C VAL A 64 6.55 -17.46 5.07
N GLY A 65 5.76 -16.75 5.86
CA GLY A 65 6.22 -15.77 6.84
C GLY A 65 5.97 -16.25 8.26
N GLU A 66 5.71 -15.34 9.16
CA GLU A 66 5.45 -15.60 10.56
C GLU A 66 3.99 -15.25 10.93
N PRO A 67 3.30 -16.08 11.72
CA PRO A 67 1.92 -15.79 12.14
C PRO A 67 1.87 -14.59 13.11
N GLY A 68 0.76 -13.84 13.05
CA GLY A 68 0.53 -12.62 13.84
C GLY A 68 0.85 -11.35 13.07
N ILE A 69 0.05 -10.29 13.31
CA ILE A 69 0.11 -9.07 12.49
C ILE A 69 1.49 -8.37 12.59
N ARG A 70 2.00 -8.19 13.79
CA ARG A 70 3.33 -7.61 14.02
C ARG A 70 4.42 -8.47 13.38
N ASN A 71 4.37 -9.78 13.64
CA ASN A 71 5.40 -10.73 13.17
C ASN A 71 5.47 -10.76 11.65
N ILE A 72 4.31 -10.87 10.98
CA ILE A 72 4.28 -10.89 9.51
C ILE A 72 4.77 -9.57 8.92
N ARG A 73 4.42 -8.41 9.50
CA ARG A 73 4.91 -7.10 9.03
C ARG A 73 6.43 -6.98 9.20
N ASN A 74 6.97 -7.42 10.34
CA ASN A 74 8.42 -7.44 10.58
C ASN A 74 9.14 -8.41 9.65
N PHE A 75 8.56 -9.59 9.43
CA PHE A 75 9.10 -10.57 8.48
C PHE A 75 9.17 -9.97 7.06
N MET A 76 8.10 -9.34 6.60
CA MET A 76 8.04 -8.70 5.27
C MET A 76 9.11 -7.63 5.11
N ALA A 77 9.31 -6.77 6.12
CA ALA A 77 10.33 -5.74 6.10
C ALA A 77 11.75 -6.34 6.03
N ASN A 78 12.00 -7.42 6.76
CA ASN A 78 13.30 -8.11 6.77
C ASN A 78 13.55 -8.92 5.50
N TYR A 79 12.49 -9.44 4.86
CA TYR A 79 12.57 -10.24 3.64
C TYR A 79 13.14 -9.45 2.45
N PHE A 80 12.80 -8.17 2.35
CA PHE A 80 13.26 -7.33 1.26
C PHE A 80 14.54 -6.57 1.63
N PRO A 81 15.39 -6.27 0.63
CA PRO A 81 16.60 -5.48 0.88
C PRO A 81 16.28 -4.05 1.31
N GLU A 82 17.24 -3.43 2.01
CA GLU A 82 17.20 -1.99 2.29
C GLU A 82 17.01 -1.16 1.02
N LYS A 83 16.29 -0.06 1.14
CA LYS A 83 15.98 0.89 0.06
C LYS A 83 15.14 0.31 -1.08
N GLN A 84 14.58 -0.90 -0.93
CA GLN A 84 13.57 -1.42 -1.84
C GLN A 84 12.29 -0.58 -1.74
N ARG A 85 11.76 -0.13 -2.87
CA ARG A 85 10.41 0.44 -2.91
C ARG A 85 9.40 -0.70 -2.77
N ILE A 86 8.57 -0.66 -1.72
CA ILE A 86 7.56 -1.66 -1.40
C ILE A 86 6.20 -0.97 -1.35
N PHE A 87 5.26 -1.47 -2.11
CA PHE A 87 3.87 -1.10 -2.01
C PHE A 87 3.14 -2.18 -1.22
N TYR A 88 2.80 -1.87 0.02
CA TYR A 88 1.98 -2.71 0.88
C TYR A 88 0.50 -2.50 0.58
N ILE A 89 -0.26 -3.58 0.48
CA ILE A 89 -1.71 -3.56 0.28
C ILE A 89 -2.33 -4.75 1.02
N ASP A 90 -3.49 -4.54 1.67
CA ASP A 90 -4.20 -5.62 2.37
C ASP A 90 -4.92 -6.56 1.40
N ASP A 91 -5.32 -7.74 1.87
CA ASP A 91 -5.89 -8.82 1.04
C ASP A 91 -7.38 -8.63 0.70
N ASP A 92 -8.02 -7.58 1.22
CA ASP A 92 -9.47 -7.36 1.09
C ASP A 92 -9.87 -6.06 0.37
N ILE A 93 -8.97 -5.49 -0.40
CA ILE A 93 -9.22 -4.27 -1.17
C ILE A 93 -10.12 -4.58 -2.37
N SER A 94 -11.35 -4.10 -2.32
CA SER A 94 -12.36 -4.34 -3.38
C SER A 94 -12.29 -3.33 -4.51
N HIS A 95 -11.97 -2.06 -4.20
CA HIS A 95 -11.94 -0.95 -5.14
C HIS A 95 -10.90 0.08 -4.70
N ILE A 96 -10.33 0.78 -5.67
CA ILE A 96 -9.49 1.95 -5.44
C ILE A 96 -10.08 3.09 -6.27
N TYR A 97 -10.37 4.19 -5.60
CA TYR A 97 -10.94 5.38 -6.22
C TYR A 97 -9.93 6.52 -6.28
N GLN A 98 -10.13 7.39 -7.22
CA GLN A 98 -9.40 8.64 -7.35
C GLN A 98 -10.37 9.80 -7.42
N ASN A 99 -9.97 10.92 -6.86
CA ASN A 99 -10.69 12.17 -7.01
C ASN A 99 -10.09 12.93 -8.18
N PHE A 100 -10.89 13.17 -9.21
CA PHE A 100 -10.44 13.88 -10.41
C PHE A 100 -10.69 15.37 -10.39
N ASN A 101 -11.35 15.85 -9.37
CA ASN A 101 -11.82 17.22 -9.43
C ASN A 101 -10.66 18.20 -9.25
N THR A 102 -10.45 19.00 -10.25
CA THR A 102 -10.10 20.42 -10.08
C THR A 102 -11.19 21.03 -9.21
N ILE A 103 -11.08 20.88 -7.91
CA ILE A 103 -12.16 21.15 -7.00
C ILE A 103 -12.25 22.66 -6.81
N ASP A 104 -13.37 23.20 -7.16
CA ASP A 104 -13.89 24.34 -6.43
C ASP A 104 -14.25 23.85 -5.02
N PRO A 105 -13.52 24.26 -3.96
CA PRO A 105 -13.81 23.83 -2.59
C PRO A 105 -15.24 24.19 -2.14
N SER A 106 -15.91 25.10 -2.86
CA SER A 106 -17.29 25.52 -2.61
C SER A 106 -18.31 24.55 -3.23
N ASP A 107 -17.91 23.76 -4.23
CA ASP A 107 -18.82 22.86 -4.95
C ASP A 107 -18.87 21.45 -4.34
N LYS A 108 -19.67 21.31 -3.29
CA LYS A 108 -19.90 20.03 -2.60
C LYS A 108 -20.61 18.96 -3.46
N LYS A 109 -21.25 19.37 -4.57
CA LYS A 109 -22.07 18.47 -5.40
C LYS A 109 -21.27 17.74 -6.48
N HIS A 110 -20.11 18.22 -6.86
CA HIS A 110 -19.33 17.68 -7.98
C HIS A 110 -18.10 16.89 -7.60
N ASN A 111 -17.85 16.67 -6.29
CA ASN A 111 -16.80 15.79 -5.81
C ASN A 111 -17.17 14.33 -6.09
N LYS A 112 -16.93 13.86 -7.30
CA LYS A 112 -17.20 12.49 -7.71
C LYS A 112 -15.92 11.67 -7.66
N LEU A 113 -15.96 10.60 -6.90
CA LEU A 113 -14.96 9.54 -6.98
C LEU A 113 -15.16 8.76 -8.28
N SER A 114 -14.08 8.41 -8.93
CA SER A 114 -14.05 7.50 -10.06
C SER A 114 -13.05 6.39 -9.82
N PRO A 115 -13.28 5.19 -10.37
CA PRO A 115 -12.32 4.11 -10.26
C PRO A 115 -10.93 4.54 -10.73
N MET A 116 -9.91 4.11 -10.00
CA MET A 116 -8.51 4.32 -10.39
C MET A 116 -8.24 3.60 -11.70
N LYS A 117 -7.82 4.33 -12.74
CA LYS A 117 -7.58 3.76 -14.07
C LYS A 117 -6.18 3.20 -14.25
N ASP A 118 -5.19 3.81 -13.60
CA ASP A 118 -3.78 3.46 -13.77
C ASP A 118 -3.08 3.45 -12.40
N LEU A 119 -3.32 2.39 -11.67
CA LEU A 119 -2.73 2.18 -10.36
C LEU A 119 -1.19 2.11 -10.43
N ASN A 120 -0.65 1.48 -11.47
CA ASN A 120 0.81 1.37 -11.62
C ASN A 120 1.46 2.76 -11.72
N ARG A 121 0.91 3.62 -12.57
CA ARG A 121 1.40 5.00 -12.71
C ARG A 121 1.21 5.81 -11.43
N PHE A 122 0.10 5.61 -10.73
CA PHE A 122 -0.14 6.26 -9.45
C PHE A 122 0.95 5.89 -8.43
N ILE A 123 1.22 4.58 -8.25
CA ILE A 123 2.24 4.09 -7.30
C ILE A 123 3.63 4.70 -7.62
N LEU A 124 4.02 4.69 -8.89
CA LEU A 124 5.30 5.27 -9.31
C LEU A 124 5.38 6.77 -9.01
N LYS A 125 4.33 7.51 -9.35
CA LYS A 125 4.25 8.94 -9.04
C LYS A 125 4.28 9.23 -7.54
N ALA A 126 3.59 8.42 -6.72
CA ALA A 126 3.58 8.59 -5.27
C ALA A 126 4.99 8.39 -4.67
N PHE A 127 5.73 7.38 -5.13
CA PHE A 127 7.13 7.20 -4.73
C PHE A 127 8.02 8.38 -5.16
N ASP A 128 7.84 8.87 -6.39
CA ASP A 128 8.66 9.98 -6.90
C ASP A 128 8.33 11.28 -6.15
N GLU A 129 7.08 11.52 -5.80
CA GLU A 129 6.67 12.69 -5.02
C GLU A 129 7.18 12.62 -3.58
N ALA A 130 7.07 11.45 -2.93
CA ALA A 130 7.64 11.22 -1.61
C ALA A 130 9.16 11.48 -1.62
N GLN A 131 9.87 10.97 -2.62
CA GLN A 131 11.32 11.17 -2.75
C GLN A 131 11.69 12.65 -2.95
N LYS A 132 10.94 13.41 -3.74
CA LYS A 132 11.15 14.87 -3.88
C LYS A 132 11.03 15.60 -2.54
N ARG A 133 10.15 15.12 -1.67
CA ARG A 133 9.92 15.64 -0.33
C ARG A 133 10.85 15.05 0.71
N LYS A 134 11.78 14.16 0.32
CA LYS A 134 12.70 13.42 1.20
C LYS A 134 11.97 12.53 2.22
N MET A 135 10.82 12.00 1.83
CA MET A 135 10.00 11.09 2.62
C MET A 135 10.17 9.66 2.11
N ASP A 136 10.34 8.71 3.01
CA ASP A 136 10.44 7.30 2.69
C ASP A 136 9.13 6.53 2.89
N ASN A 137 8.09 7.18 3.43
CA ASN A 137 6.78 6.59 3.63
C ASN A 137 5.69 7.49 3.03
N TRP A 138 4.71 6.88 2.37
CA TRP A 138 3.52 7.56 1.88
C TRP A 138 2.29 6.66 2.01
N GLY A 139 1.13 7.24 2.15
CA GLY A 139 -0.14 6.54 2.17
C GLY A 139 -1.22 7.31 1.44
N VAL A 140 -2.41 6.70 1.38
CA VAL A 140 -3.59 7.30 0.76
C VAL A 140 -4.68 7.51 1.78
N TYR A 141 -5.64 8.35 1.44
CA TYR A 141 -6.79 8.59 2.29
C TYR A 141 -7.65 7.32 2.41
N PRO A 142 -7.97 6.86 3.63
CA PRO A 142 -8.51 5.51 3.85
C PRO A 142 -10.02 5.37 3.66
N VAL A 143 -10.76 6.44 3.38
CA VAL A 143 -12.22 6.41 3.26
C VAL A 143 -12.70 6.96 1.93
N GLU A 144 -13.74 6.32 1.38
CA GLU A 144 -14.41 6.73 0.14
C GLU A 144 -15.29 7.98 0.35
N ASN A 145 -14.69 9.06 0.88
CA ASN A 145 -15.40 10.30 1.11
C ASN A 145 -14.63 11.50 0.53
N PRO A 146 -15.00 12.00 -0.64
CA PRO A 146 -14.31 13.11 -1.30
C PRO A 146 -14.34 14.40 -0.49
N TYR A 147 -15.25 14.53 0.46
CA TYR A 147 -15.30 15.70 1.35
C TYR A 147 -13.98 15.91 2.11
N PHE A 148 -13.32 14.82 2.51
CA PHE A 148 -12.05 14.86 3.22
C PHE A 148 -10.82 14.86 2.29
N MET A 149 -11.00 14.53 1.02
CA MET A 149 -9.94 14.53 0.00
C MET A 149 -9.76 15.95 -0.58
N LYS A 150 -9.46 16.92 0.28
CA LYS A 150 -9.24 18.30 -0.12
C LYS A 150 -7.76 18.59 -0.34
N PRO A 151 -7.41 19.56 -1.20
CA PRO A 151 -6.06 20.07 -1.27
C PRO A 151 -5.59 20.52 0.12
N THR A 152 -4.38 20.15 0.49
CA THR A 152 -3.81 20.44 1.82
C THR A 152 -3.15 21.81 1.89
N THR A 153 -2.94 22.44 0.72
CA THR A 153 -2.35 23.77 0.57
C THR A 153 -3.28 24.70 -0.19
N ARG A 154 -2.93 25.98 -0.28
CA ARG A 154 -3.62 26.95 -1.15
C ARG A 154 -3.47 26.60 -2.64
N ASN A 155 -2.55 25.73 -2.99
CA ASN A 155 -2.42 25.22 -4.35
C ASN A 155 -3.44 24.10 -4.57
N VAL A 156 -4.48 24.37 -5.33
CA VAL A 156 -5.57 23.43 -5.67
C VAL A 156 -5.11 22.13 -6.35
N ASN A 157 -3.86 22.05 -6.78
CA ASN A 157 -3.26 20.86 -7.39
C ASN A 157 -2.37 20.05 -6.42
N ASP A 158 -2.22 20.51 -5.17
CA ASP A 158 -1.42 19.81 -4.17
C ASP A 158 -2.32 19.08 -3.17
N TYR A 159 -2.47 17.79 -3.38
CA TYR A 159 -3.23 16.86 -2.52
C TYR A 159 -2.32 16.11 -1.54
N THR A 160 -1.07 16.53 -1.38
CA THR A 160 -0.12 15.88 -0.49
C THR A 160 0.01 16.65 0.82
N SER A 161 0.23 15.92 1.92
CA SER A 161 0.52 16.49 3.23
C SER A 161 1.75 15.82 3.81
N THR A 162 2.61 16.63 4.42
CA THR A 162 3.77 16.16 5.20
C THR A 162 3.53 16.30 6.71
N ASN A 163 2.36 16.77 7.12
CA ASN A 163 1.99 16.76 8.52
C ASN A 163 1.91 15.33 9.04
N LEU A 164 2.21 15.15 10.33
CA LEU A 164 2.02 13.86 10.98
C LEU A 164 0.54 13.45 10.91
N VAL A 165 0.27 12.50 10.03
CA VAL A 165 -1.03 11.84 9.89
C VAL A 165 -0.81 10.34 9.94
N TYR A 166 -1.82 9.62 10.42
CA TYR A 166 -1.73 8.16 10.46
C TYR A 166 -1.85 7.59 9.05
N ILE A 167 -0.83 6.88 8.63
CA ILE A 167 -0.87 6.08 7.41
C ILE A 167 -1.34 4.69 7.79
N ILE A 168 -2.62 4.41 7.59
CA ILE A 168 -3.22 3.11 7.84
C ILE A 168 -2.69 2.11 6.81
N GLY A 169 -2.36 0.91 7.27
CA GLY A 169 -1.64 -0.10 6.51
C GLY A 169 -2.33 -0.72 5.32
N PHE A 170 -3.61 -0.40 5.06
CA PHE A 170 -4.37 -1.04 3.99
C PHE A 170 -3.79 -0.77 2.59
N MET A 171 -3.18 0.40 2.35
CA MET A 171 -2.51 0.77 1.10
C MET A 171 -1.45 1.85 1.34
N THR A 172 -0.19 1.49 1.29
CA THR A 172 0.93 2.39 1.60
C THR A 172 2.19 2.00 0.82
N GLY A 173 3.04 2.96 0.55
CA GLY A 173 4.35 2.70 -0.04
C GLY A 173 5.48 3.15 0.86
N VAL A 174 6.52 2.36 0.92
CA VAL A 174 7.73 2.68 1.69
C VAL A 174 8.99 2.45 0.85
N VAL A 175 10.01 3.25 1.10
CA VAL A 175 11.38 2.91 0.77
C VAL A 175 11.92 2.16 1.98
N ASN A 176 12.11 0.85 1.85
CA ASN A 176 12.37 -0.05 2.96
C ASN A 176 13.54 0.43 3.82
N ASN A 177 13.24 0.71 5.07
CA ASN A 177 14.20 0.96 6.13
C ASN A 177 13.89 0.00 7.26
N LYS A 178 14.72 -1.02 7.45
CA LYS A 178 14.44 -2.11 8.39
C LYS A 178 14.25 -1.63 9.81
N GLU A 179 14.96 -0.60 10.24
CA GLU A 179 14.81 -0.04 11.57
C GLU A 179 13.44 0.64 11.75
N ALA A 180 13.03 1.47 10.80
CA ALA A 180 11.73 2.17 10.84
C ALA A 180 10.56 1.21 10.63
N GLU A 181 10.77 0.13 9.87
CA GLU A 181 9.73 -0.89 9.58
C GLU A 181 9.50 -1.88 10.74
N ILE A 182 10.42 -2.08 11.67
CA ILE A 182 10.21 -3.00 12.80
C ILE A 182 9.15 -2.45 13.77
N ARG A 183 8.10 -3.23 13.98
CA ARG A 183 7.02 -2.97 14.96
C ARG A 183 7.32 -3.66 16.26
N THR A 184 7.01 -2.98 17.36
CA THR A 184 7.15 -3.52 18.72
C THR A 184 5.80 -3.85 19.36
N ILE A 185 4.71 -3.29 18.82
CA ILE A 185 3.34 -3.49 19.29
C ILE A 185 2.49 -4.23 18.24
N ASP A 186 1.52 -5.01 18.70
CA ASP A 186 0.58 -5.73 17.82
C ASP A 186 -0.64 -4.89 17.44
N ASP A 187 -1.17 -4.11 18.39
CA ASP A 187 -2.28 -3.20 18.14
C ASP A 187 -1.75 -1.83 17.74
N LYS A 188 -2.38 -1.21 16.75
CA LYS A 188 -1.97 0.12 16.21
C LYS A 188 -0.53 0.15 15.66
N GLU A 189 -0.07 -0.94 15.11
CA GLU A 189 1.26 -1.09 14.53
C GLU A 189 1.54 -0.10 13.39
N ASP A 190 0.49 0.35 12.70
CA ASP A 190 0.56 1.37 11.66
C ASP A 190 0.88 2.76 12.21
N TYR A 191 0.41 3.05 13.41
CA TYR A 191 0.71 4.31 14.12
C TYR A 191 2.19 4.34 14.50
N GLU A 192 2.69 3.24 15.07
CA GLU A 192 4.11 3.10 15.40
C GLU A 192 4.99 3.34 14.17
N ARG A 193 4.67 2.70 13.04
CA ARG A 193 5.37 2.89 11.77
C ARG A 193 5.33 4.36 11.33
N SER A 194 4.14 4.96 11.31
CA SER A 194 3.97 6.34 10.88
C SER A 194 4.83 7.31 11.70
N ILE A 195 4.88 7.12 13.03
CA ILE A 195 5.69 7.93 13.92
C ILE A 195 7.20 7.72 13.63
N LYS A 196 7.63 6.47 13.46
CA LYS A 196 9.04 6.16 13.20
C LYS A 196 9.54 6.81 11.91
N TYR A 197 8.75 6.73 10.83
CA TYR A 197 9.11 7.39 9.57
C TYR A 197 9.07 8.91 9.70
N TYR A 198 8.07 9.46 10.36
CA TYR A 198 7.99 10.90 10.60
C TYR A 198 9.23 11.43 11.32
N LEU A 199 9.65 10.78 12.40
CA LEU A 199 10.85 11.16 13.15
C LEU A 199 12.13 10.97 12.32
N LYS A 200 12.21 9.90 11.55
CA LYS A 200 13.36 9.61 10.68
C LYS A 200 13.51 10.64 9.56
N ASP A 201 12.42 11.02 8.92
CA ASP A 201 12.40 11.86 7.73
C ASP A 201 12.37 13.38 8.08
N ASN A 202 12.24 13.72 9.36
CA ASN A 202 12.09 15.09 9.90
C ASN A 202 10.85 15.83 9.39
N GLY A 203 9.73 15.14 9.26
CA GLY A 203 8.47 15.74 8.87
C GLY A 203 7.54 14.83 8.14
#